data_2785e4e900e2c11482551ae942956987
#
_entry.id   2785e4e900e2c11482551ae942956987
#
_cell.length_a   1.000
_cell.length_b   1.000
_cell.length_c   1.000
_cell.angle_alpha   90.00
_cell.angle_beta   90.00
_cell.angle_gamma   90.00
#
_symmetry.space_group_name_H-M   'P 1'
#
loop_
_entity.id
_entity.type
_entity.pdbx_description
1 polymer ?
#
loop_
_entity_poly.entity_id
_entity_poly.type
_entity_poly.pdbx_seq_one_letter_code
_entity_poly.pdbx_strand_id
1 'polypeptide(L)'
;ISAFPIYSEKDMALLDQKQKDIDIYIEEKNKQLFHRADEVGHTYGVVFAERYFSELGNRLCELNPDLAYIAMIDISSGTVSYRTIRDDIDVGGEIAHAYGGGGHPKAAGSTFDKDQIQRTVHGLIFSDKQHNEL
;
A
#
# COMPACT_ATOMS: atom_id res chain seq x y z
N ILE A 1 17.30 -25.11 28.81
CA ILE A 1 17.63 -23.93 27.99
C ILE A 1 16.48 -23.67 27.01
N SER A 2 15.84 -22.56 27.19
CA SER A 2 14.76 -22.19 26.29
C SER A 2 15.33 -21.64 24.98
N ALA A 3 14.89 -22.17 23.85
CA ALA A 3 15.22 -21.64 22.56
C ALA A 3 14.31 -20.45 22.18
N PHE A 4 13.32 -20.13 23.01
CA PHE A 4 12.35 -19.07 22.74
C PHE A 4 12.53 -17.93 23.72
N PRO A 5 12.39 -16.67 23.25
CA PRO A 5 12.44 -15.53 24.14
C PRO A 5 11.27 -15.55 25.12
N ILE A 6 11.53 -15.12 26.34
CA ILE A 6 10.50 -14.96 27.36
C ILE A 6 10.19 -13.47 27.45
N TYR A 7 8.96 -13.09 27.14
CA TYR A 7 8.52 -11.70 27.22
C TYR A 7 7.97 -11.41 28.61
N SER A 8 8.34 -10.27 29.17
CA SER A 8 7.75 -9.77 30.41
C SER A 8 6.30 -9.31 30.15
N GLU A 9 5.56 -9.09 31.23
CA GLU A 9 4.21 -8.50 31.11
C GLU A 9 4.24 -7.14 30.40
N LYS A 10 5.28 -6.35 30.67
CA LYS A 10 5.47 -5.06 30.00
C LYS A 10 5.71 -5.22 28.51
N ASP A 11 6.53 -6.20 28.14
CA ASP A 11 6.79 -6.49 26.71
C ASP A 11 5.54 -6.98 26.01
N MET A 12 4.74 -7.82 26.65
CA MET A 12 3.48 -8.31 26.12
C MET A 12 2.49 -7.17 25.90
N ALA A 13 2.42 -6.22 26.84
CA ALA A 13 1.55 -5.05 26.72
C ALA A 13 1.96 -4.15 25.56
N LEU A 14 3.26 -3.98 25.33
CA LEU A 14 3.77 -3.20 24.21
C LEU A 14 3.47 -3.85 22.87
N LEU A 15 3.60 -5.17 22.77
CA LEU A 15 3.26 -5.93 21.56
C LEU A 15 1.76 -5.85 21.24
N ASP A 16 0.92 -5.96 22.28
CA ASP A 16 -0.53 -5.82 22.12
C ASP A 16 -0.90 -4.42 21.62
N GLN A 17 -0.27 -3.39 22.17
CA GLN A 17 -0.53 -2.01 21.74
C GLN A 17 -0.12 -1.78 20.30
N LYS A 18 1.04 -2.31 19.90
CA LYS A 18 1.49 -2.21 18.51
C LYS A 18 0.53 -2.91 17.55
N GLN A 19 0.04 -4.09 17.93
CA GLN A 19 -0.93 -4.81 17.10
C GLN A 19 -2.24 -4.04 16.95
N LYS A 20 -2.70 -3.41 18.03
CA LYS A 20 -3.90 -2.56 17.97
C LYS A 20 -3.69 -1.36 17.04
N ASP A 21 -2.52 -0.73 17.10
CA ASP A 21 -2.19 0.40 16.23
C ASP A 21 -2.19 -0.02 14.76
N ILE A 22 -1.63 -1.18 14.45
CA ILE A 22 -1.64 -1.74 13.09
C ILE A 22 -3.08 -2.02 12.64
N ASP A 23 -3.89 -2.63 13.48
CA ASP A 23 -5.28 -2.98 13.16
C ASP A 23 -6.12 -1.74 12.88
N ILE A 24 -5.95 -0.69 13.67
CA ILE A 24 -6.63 0.60 13.45
C ILE A 24 -6.19 1.22 12.12
N TYR A 25 -4.90 1.21 11.84
CA TYR A 25 -4.35 1.73 10.60
C TYR A 25 -4.94 1.01 9.38
N ILE A 26 -4.99 -0.33 9.43
CA ILE A 26 -5.56 -1.15 8.36
C ILE A 26 -7.04 -0.84 8.17
N GLU A 27 -7.81 -0.72 9.24
CA GLU A 27 -9.23 -0.40 9.17
C GLU A 27 -9.46 0.94 8.49
N GLU A 28 -8.69 1.96 8.85
CA GLU A 28 -8.78 3.28 8.23
C GLU A 28 -8.41 3.25 6.75
N LYS A 29 -7.32 2.55 6.41
CA LYS A 29 -6.87 2.44 5.02
C LYS A 29 -7.85 1.65 4.16
N ASN A 30 -8.51 0.66 4.71
CA ASN A 30 -9.53 -0.09 3.99
C ASN A 30 -10.70 0.80 3.57
N LYS A 31 -11.06 1.78 4.39
CA LYS A 31 -12.10 2.76 4.05
C LYS A 31 -11.67 3.74 2.96
N GLN A 32 -10.35 3.95 2.82
CA GLN A 32 -9.77 4.87 1.84
C GLN A 32 -9.42 4.18 0.52
N LEU A 33 -9.53 2.86 0.47
CA LEU A 33 -9.20 2.07 -0.70
C LEU A 33 -10.13 2.43 -1.87
N PHE A 34 -9.56 2.64 -3.04
CA PHE A 34 -10.35 2.84 -4.25
C PHE A 34 -9.94 1.83 -5.31
N HIS A 35 -10.82 1.60 -6.28
CA HIS A 35 -10.68 0.53 -7.26
C HIS A 35 -10.33 1.10 -8.62
N ARG A 36 -9.48 0.37 -9.36
CA ARG A 36 -9.11 0.68 -10.73
C ARG A 36 -9.03 -0.60 -11.54
N ALA A 37 -9.12 -0.49 -12.85
CA ALA A 37 -8.90 -1.61 -13.77
C ALA A 37 -7.58 -1.39 -14.49
N ASP A 38 -6.79 -2.45 -14.63
CA ASP A 38 -5.58 -2.40 -15.41
C ASP A 38 -5.85 -2.76 -16.88
N GLU A 39 -4.80 -2.68 -17.71
CA GLU A 39 -4.92 -2.91 -19.16
C GLU A 39 -5.28 -4.37 -19.50
N VAL A 40 -4.99 -5.29 -18.60
CA VAL A 40 -5.28 -6.72 -18.77
C VAL A 40 -6.70 -7.08 -18.34
N GLY A 41 -7.39 -6.15 -17.67
CA GLY A 41 -8.76 -6.34 -17.21
C GLY A 41 -8.89 -6.76 -15.76
N HIS A 42 -7.80 -6.74 -14.99
CA HIS A 42 -7.88 -7.00 -13.55
C HIS A 42 -8.39 -5.75 -12.82
N THR A 43 -9.29 -5.97 -11.88
CA THR A 43 -9.69 -4.92 -10.93
C THR A 43 -8.75 -5.02 -9.73
N TYR A 44 -8.14 -3.90 -9.35
CA TYR A 44 -7.22 -3.84 -8.23
C TYR A 44 -7.54 -2.67 -7.31
N GLY A 45 -7.03 -2.74 -6.08
CA GLY A 45 -7.20 -1.68 -5.10
C GLY A 45 -5.99 -0.77 -5.04
N VAL A 46 -6.24 0.52 -4.81
CA VAL A 46 -5.19 1.53 -4.63
C VAL A 46 -5.46 2.27 -3.34
N VAL A 47 -4.41 2.49 -2.57
CA VAL A 47 -4.48 3.25 -1.33
C VAL A 47 -3.16 4.00 -1.13
N PHE A 48 -3.24 5.18 -0.52
CA PHE A 48 -2.05 5.90 -0.08
C PHE A 48 -1.67 5.36 1.30
N ALA A 49 -0.39 5.05 1.48
CA ALA A 49 0.08 4.44 2.72
C ALA A 49 1.49 4.93 3.05
N GLU A 50 1.83 4.93 4.33
CA GLU A 50 3.10 5.46 4.83
C GLU A 50 3.89 4.46 5.66
N ARG A 51 3.26 3.36 6.10
CA ARG A 51 3.88 2.36 6.97
C ARG A 51 3.11 1.04 6.95
N TYR A 52 3.68 0.02 7.58
CA TYR A 52 3.08 -1.31 7.75
C TYR A 52 2.67 -1.96 6.43
N PHE A 53 3.48 -1.78 5.38
CA PHE A 53 3.12 -2.21 4.02
C PHE A 53 2.82 -3.70 3.91
N SER A 54 3.60 -4.55 4.60
CA SER A 54 3.38 -5.99 4.57
C SER A 54 2.04 -6.38 5.19
N GLU A 55 1.80 -5.91 6.41
CA GLU A 55 0.58 -6.21 7.17
C GLU A 55 -0.64 -5.60 6.48
N LEU A 56 -0.50 -4.35 6.04
CA LEU A 56 -1.57 -3.63 5.35
C LEU A 56 -1.94 -4.33 4.04
N GLY A 57 -0.95 -4.61 3.21
CA GLY A 57 -1.19 -5.22 1.90
C GLY A 57 -1.84 -6.59 2.02
N ASN A 58 -1.35 -7.44 2.90
CA ASN A 58 -1.91 -8.77 3.13
C ASN A 58 -3.36 -8.69 3.62
N ARG A 59 -3.61 -7.82 4.60
CA ARG A 59 -4.95 -7.72 5.18
C ARG A 59 -5.95 -7.10 4.21
N LEU A 60 -5.53 -6.11 3.43
CA LEU A 60 -6.42 -5.52 2.41
C LEU A 60 -6.79 -6.54 1.34
N CYS A 61 -5.85 -7.42 0.95
CA CYS A 61 -6.16 -8.52 0.04
C CYS A 61 -7.21 -9.47 0.64
N GLU A 62 -7.07 -9.82 1.91
CA GLU A 62 -8.02 -10.69 2.61
C GLU A 62 -9.41 -10.06 2.73
N LEU A 63 -9.46 -8.77 3.04
CA LEU A 63 -10.71 -8.04 3.22
C LEU A 63 -11.42 -7.74 1.89
N ASN A 64 -10.69 -7.78 0.78
CA ASN A 64 -11.21 -7.46 -0.55
C ASN A 64 -10.84 -8.58 -1.53
N PRO A 65 -11.42 -9.79 -1.37
CA PRO A 65 -10.99 -10.96 -2.13
C PRO A 65 -11.32 -10.91 -3.63
N ASP A 66 -12.19 -10.01 -4.04
CA ASP A 66 -12.53 -9.76 -5.44
C ASP A 66 -11.47 -8.93 -6.18
N LEU A 67 -10.56 -8.29 -5.45
CA LEU A 67 -9.48 -7.52 -6.05
C LEU A 67 -8.29 -8.43 -6.38
N ALA A 68 -7.72 -8.24 -7.56
CA ALA A 68 -6.59 -9.06 -8.02
C ALA A 68 -5.33 -8.79 -7.20
N TYR A 69 -5.08 -7.54 -6.85
CA TYR A 69 -3.94 -7.11 -6.03
C TYR A 69 -4.20 -5.74 -5.42
N ILE A 70 -3.31 -5.33 -4.54
CA ILE A 70 -3.36 -4.02 -3.88
C ILE A 70 -2.08 -3.27 -4.22
N ALA A 71 -2.22 -2.00 -4.62
CA ALA A 71 -1.12 -1.07 -4.81
C ALA A 71 -1.16 -0.02 -3.70
N MET A 72 -0.07 0.08 -2.94
CA MET A 72 0.08 1.03 -1.84
C MET A 72 1.09 2.10 -2.25
N ILE A 73 0.62 3.33 -2.38
CA ILE A 73 1.43 4.45 -2.87
C ILE A 73 1.92 5.27 -1.68
N ASP A 74 3.25 5.40 -1.57
CA ASP A 74 3.88 6.29 -0.60
C ASP A 74 4.47 7.48 -1.36
N ILE A 75 3.76 8.59 -1.36
CA ILE A 75 4.15 9.79 -2.11
C ILE A 75 5.45 10.38 -1.58
N SER A 76 5.62 10.40 -0.26
CA SER A 76 6.81 11.01 0.34
C SER A 76 8.09 10.21 0.05
N SER A 77 7.98 8.90 -0.11
CA SER A 77 9.13 8.04 -0.45
C SER A 77 9.32 7.85 -1.95
N GLY A 78 8.30 8.11 -2.75
CA GLY A 78 8.34 7.87 -4.20
C GLY A 78 8.27 6.39 -4.53
N THR A 79 7.53 5.61 -3.76
CA THR A 79 7.44 4.15 -3.92
C THR A 79 6.01 3.67 -4.03
N VAL A 80 5.83 2.56 -4.74
CA VAL A 80 4.58 1.81 -4.75
C VAL A 80 4.90 0.38 -4.32
N SER A 81 4.17 -0.13 -3.34
CA SER A 81 4.27 -1.51 -2.89
C SER A 81 3.06 -2.28 -3.37
N TYR A 82 3.28 -3.45 -3.95
CA TYR A 82 2.22 -4.30 -4.50
C TYR A 82 2.11 -5.58 -3.69
N ARG A 83 0.90 -6.00 -3.41
CA ARG A 83 0.61 -7.25 -2.71
C ARG A 83 -0.54 -8.00 -3.35
N THR A 84 -0.42 -9.33 -3.40
CA THR A 84 -1.52 -10.22 -3.76
C THR A 84 -1.46 -11.47 -2.89
N ILE A 85 -2.62 -12.08 -2.66
CA ILE A 85 -2.70 -13.42 -2.04
C ILE A 85 -3.14 -14.46 -3.07
N ARG A 86 -3.34 -14.05 -4.31
CA ARG A 86 -3.79 -14.94 -5.40
C ARG A 86 -2.61 -15.61 -6.07
N ASP A 87 -2.75 -16.90 -6.36
CA ASP A 87 -1.70 -17.67 -7.03
C ASP A 87 -1.64 -17.41 -8.55
N ASP A 88 -2.70 -16.85 -9.11
CA ASP A 88 -2.79 -16.53 -10.54
C ASP A 88 -2.27 -15.12 -10.88
N ILE A 89 -1.83 -14.35 -9.89
CA ILE A 89 -1.33 -12.99 -10.08
C ILE A 89 0.14 -12.92 -9.67
N ASP A 90 0.99 -12.39 -10.55
CA ASP A 90 2.41 -12.16 -10.31
C ASP A 90 2.67 -10.65 -10.24
N VAL A 91 2.66 -10.08 -9.03
CA VAL A 91 2.87 -8.63 -8.88
C VAL A 91 4.31 -8.21 -9.17
N GLY A 92 5.29 -9.12 -9.03
CA GLY A 92 6.69 -8.82 -9.34
C GLY A 92 6.98 -8.84 -10.82
N GLY A 93 6.66 -9.95 -11.48
CA GLY A 93 7.02 -10.17 -12.87
C GLY A 93 6.12 -9.44 -13.86
N GLU A 94 4.85 -9.23 -13.52
CA GLU A 94 3.89 -8.61 -14.44
C GLU A 94 3.54 -7.19 -14.07
N ILE A 95 3.20 -6.93 -12.80
CA ILE A 95 2.67 -5.63 -12.40
C ILE A 95 3.80 -4.62 -12.15
N ALA A 96 4.66 -4.88 -11.17
CA ALA A 96 5.75 -3.97 -10.83
C ALA A 96 6.74 -3.82 -11.99
N HIS A 97 6.99 -4.88 -12.72
CA HIS A 97 7.89 -4.88 -13.87
C HIS A 97 7.44 -3.88 -14.94
N ALA A 98 6.15 -3.76 -15.17
CA ALA A 98 5.59 -2.82 -16.15
C ALA A 98 5.93 -1.35 -15.81
N TYR A 99 6.24 -1.06 -14.55
CA TYR A 99 6.60 0.28 -14.07
C TYR A 99 8.09 0.38 -13.69
N GLY A 100 8.91 -0.53 -14.21
CA GLY A 100 10.34 -0.50 -13.98
C GLY A 100 10.80 -1.10 -12.65
N GLY A 101 9.90 -1.74 -11.94
CA GLY A 101 10.18 -2.40 -10.66
C GLY A 101 10.29 -3.91 -10.76
N GLY A 102 10.09 -4.57 -9.64
CA GLY A 102 10.15 -6.02 -9.57
C GLY A 102 9.97 -6.52 -8.15
N GLY A 103 10.19 -7.82 -7.96
CA GLY A 103 10.09 -8.48 -6.67
C GLY A 103 9.55 -9.89 -6.81
N HIS A 104 8.95 -10.37 -5.73
CA HIS A 104 8.34 -11.69 -5.69
C HIS A 104 6.93 -11.69 -6.32
N PRO A 105 6.42 -12.86 -6.71
CA PRO A 105 5.07 -12.94 -7.29
C PRO A 105 3.97 -12.36 -6.37
N LYS A 106 4.14 -12.42 -5.06
CA LYS A 106 3.13 -11.95 -4.11
C LYS A 106 3.48 -10.63 -3.43
N ALA A 107 4.71 -10.14 -3.56
CA ALA A 107 5.19 -8.91 -2.91
C ALA A 107 6.25 -8.25 -3.76
N ALA A 108 5.98 -7.04 -4.23
CA ALA A 108 6.88 -6.36 -5.14
C ALA A 108 6.79 -4.84 -4.94
N GLY A 109 7.64 -4.11 -5.64
CA GLY A 109 7.65 -2.65 -5.57
C GLY A 109 8.14 -2.01 -6.85
N SER A 110 7.77 -0.75 -7.02
CA SER A 110 8.29 0.13 -8.06
C SER A 110 8.52 1.53 -7.48
N THR A 111 9.17 2.38 -8.24
CA THR A 111 9.44 3.76 -7.82
C THR A 111 8.90 4.73 -8.86
N PHE A 112 8.66 5.96 -8.44
CA PHE A 112 8.27 7.06 -9.33
C PHE A 112 9.00 8.32 -8.91
N ASP A 113 8.96 9.34 -9.77
CA ASP A 113 9.55 10.66 -9.47
C ASP A 113 8.64 11.40 -8.49
N LYS A 114 8.98 11.35 -7.20
CA LYS A 114 8.18 11.99 -6.14
C LYS A 114 8.11 13.50 -6.28
N ASP A 115 9.17 14.13 -6.78
CA ASP A 115 9.19 15.59 -6.95
C ASP A 115 8.23 16.03 -8.05
N GLN A 116 8.17 15.28 -9.14
CA GLN A 116 7.22 15.55 -10.21
C GLN A 116 5.78 15.38 -9.72
N ILE A 117 5.51 14.32 -8.97
CA ILE A 117 4.17 14.06 -8.41
C ILE A 117 3.78 15.20 -7.45
N GLN A 118 4.69 15.61 -6.57
CA GLN A 118 4.43 16.69 -5.62
C GLN A 118 4.12 18.00 -6.34
N ARG A 119 4.89 18.35 -7.37
CA ARG A 119 4.62 19.54 -8.17
C ARG A 119 3.28 19.47 -8.89
N THR A 120 2.96 18.31 -9.45
CA THR A 120 1.69 18.11 -10.16
C THR A 120 0.51 18.24 -9.20
N VAL A 121 0.56 17.58 -8.06
CA VAL A 121 -0.50 17.64 -7.05
C VAL A 121 -0.65 19.07 -6.53
N HIS A 122 0.46 19.74 -6.22
CA HIS A 122 0.43 21.14 -5.79
C HIS A 122 -0.25 22.03 -6.85
N GLY A 123 0.12 21.85 -8.11
CA GLY A 123 -0.47 22.62 -9.21
C GLY A 123 -1.97 22.40 -9.36
N LEU A 124 -2.41 21.15 -9.23
CA LEU A 124 -3.83 20.82 -9.33
C LEU A 124 -4.67 21.43 -8.22
N ILE A 125 -4.09 21.53 -7.02
CA ILE A 125 -4.82 22.04 -5.85
C ILE A 125 -4.78 23.57 -5.78
N PHE A 126 -3.62 24.18 -6.05
CA PHE A 126 -3.38 25.58 -5.70
C PHE A 126 -3.36 26.54 -6.89
N SER A 127 -3.04 26.08 -8.11
CA SER A 127 -3.02 26.99 -9.25
C SER A 127 -4.41 27.41 -9.74
N ASP A 128 -5.44 26.65 -9.43
CA ASP A 128 -6.83 26.99 -9.83
C ASP A 128 -7.44 28.13 -9.01
N LYS A 129 -6.75 28.57 -7.98
CA LYS A 129 -7.23 29.66 -7.14
C LYS A 129 -7.52 30.93 -7.95
N GLN A 130 -6.70 31.23 -8.95
CA GLN A 130 -6.89 32.39 -9.80
C GLN A 130 -8.12 32.29 -10.70
N HIS A 131 -8.47 31.06 -11.07
CA HIS A 131 -9.66 30.81 -11.92
C HIS A 131 -10.95 30.86 -11.11
N ASN A 132 -10.87 30.62 -9.82
CA ASN A 132 -12.02 30.60 -8.92
C ASN A 132 -12.40 32.00 -8.40
N GLU A 133 -11.63 33.01 -8.73
CA GLU A 133 -11.89 34.39 -8.32
C GLU A 133 -12.84 35.15 -9.24
N LEU A 134 -13.43 34.48 -10.15
CA LEU A 134 -14.38 35.08 -11.11
C LEU A 134 -15.74 35.41 -10.45
#